data_ac8fe9f2a9b4dab19293b5c1e428ef23
#
_entry.id   ac8fe9f2a9b4dab19293b5c1e428ef23
#
_cell.length_a   1.000
_cell.length_b   1.000
_cell.length_c   1.000
_cell.angle_alpha   90.00
_cell.angle_beta   90.00
_cell.angle_gamma   90.00
#
_symmetry.space_group_name_H-M   'P 1'
#
loop_
_entity.id
_entity.type
_entity.pdbx_description
1 polymer ?
#
loop_
_entity_poly.entity_id
_entity_poly.type
_entity_poly.pdbx_seq_one_letter_code
_entity_poly.pdbx_strand_id
1 'polypeptide(L)' 'METRIQALRKENKVTQNELADAVDVTRQTIISLERGRYKASLVLAHKIAQYFSLAIEDIFVFDQEDENI' A
#
# COMPACT_ATOMS: atom_id res chain seq x y z
N MET A 1 9.36 4.88 1.96
CA MET A 1 8.38 5.22 0.89
C MET A 1 7.07 5.65 1.52
N GLU A 2 6.56 6.77 1.10
CA GLU A 2 5.27 7.27 1.57
C GLU A 2 4.14 6.59 0.82
N THR A 3 3.03 6.31 1.51
CA THR A 3 1.86 5.72 0.86
C THR A 3 0.58 6.43 1.29
N ARG A 4 -0.48 6.26 0.50
CA ARG A 4 -1.81 6.77 0.80
C ARG A 4 -2.75 5.65 1.24
N ILE A 5 -2.19 4.51 1.61
CA ILE A 5 -2.97 3.32 1.96
C ILE A 5 -3.89 3.58 3.15
N GLN A 6 -3.38 4.19 4.21
CA GLN A 6 -4.19 4.46 5.40
C GLN A 6 -5.38 5.37 5.08
N ALA A 7 -5.14 6.45 4.33
CA ALA A 7 -6.20 7.36 3.95
C ALA A 7 -7.25 6.66 3.09
N LEU A 8 -6.82 5.85 2.12
CA LEU A 8 -7.74 5.10 1.25
C LEU A 8 -8.54 4.08 2.03
N ARG A 9 -7.90 3.38 2.97
CA ARG A 9 -8.62 2.42 3.82
C ARG A 9 -9.73 3.11 4.61
N LYS A 10 -9.38 4.21 5.27
CA LYS A 10 -10.35 4.95 6.10
C LYS A 10 -11.48 5.51 5.26
N GLU A 11 -11.17 6.02 4.09
CA GLU A 11 -12.15 6.54 3.15
C GLU A 11 -13.14 5.47 2.71
N ASN A 12 -12.66 4.25 2.50
CA ASN A 12 -13.47 3.12 2.06
C ASN A 12 -13.95 2.23 3.22
N LYS A 13 -13.68 2.62 4.46
CA LYS A 13 -14.06 1.87 5.67
C LYS A 13 -13.51 0.44 5.68
N VAL A 14 -12.26 0.30 5.30
CA VAL A 14 -11.56 -0.99 5.24
C VAL A 14 -10.56 -1.07 6.39
N THR A 15 -10.60 -2.16 7.14
CA THR A 15 -9.63 -2.38 8.22
C THR A 15 -8.29 -2.87 7.66
N GLN A 16 -7.25 -2.78 8.48
CA GLN A 16 -5.94 -3.31 8.11
C GLN A 16 -6.02 -4.82 7.84
N ASN A 17 -6.77 -5.55 8.66
CA ASN A 17 -6.94 -6.99 8.47
C ASN A 17 -7.67 -7.31 7.16
N GLU A 18 -8.71 -6.56 6.85
CA GLU A 18 -9.46 -6.76 5.61
C GLU A 18 -8.57 -6.56 4.38
N LEU A 19 -7.77 -5.50 4.38
CA LEU A 19 -6.86 -5.26 3.27
C LEU A 19 -5.79 -6.35 3.20
N ALA A 20 -5.21 -6.72 4.34
CA ALA A 20 -4.17 -7.76 4.39
C ALA A 20 -4.69 -9.07 3.80
N ASP A 21 -5.89 -9.49 4.20
CA ASP A 21 -6.50 -10.70 3.69
C ASP A 21 -6.77 -10.61 2.18
N ALA A 22 -7.25 -9.46 1.72
CA ALA A 22 -7.59 -9.26 0.32
C ALA A 22 -6.37 -9.33 -0.61
N VAL A 23 -5.21 -8.90 -0.12
CA VAL A 23 -3.97 -8.91 -0.93
C VAL A 23 -2.98 -9.98 -0.48
N ASP A 24 -3.45 -10.88 0.38
CA ASP A 24 -2.73 -12.10 0.78
C ASP A 24 -1.39 -11.83 1.49
N VAL A 25 -1.42 -10.94 2.46
CA VAL A 25 -0.27 -10.64 3.33
C VAL A 25 -0.74 -10.55 4.78
N THR A 26 0.21 -10.40 5.70
CA THR A 26 -0.13 -10.24 7.11
C THR A 26 -0.51 -8.78 7.41
N ARG A 27 -1.25 -8.60 8.49
CA ARG A 27 -1.58 -7.26 9.00
C ARG A 27 -0.31 -6.43 9.25
N GLN A 28 0.73 -7.07 9.75
CA GLN A 28 2.00 -6.38 10.04
C GLN A 28 2.61 -5.79 8.77
N THR A 29 2.48 -6.46 7.64
CA THR A 29 2.94 -5.94 6.36
C THR A 29 2.20 -4.65 6.01
N ILE A 30 0.88 -4.62 6.19
CA ILE A 30 0.09 -3.42 5.93
C ILE A 30 0.52 -2.28 6.86
N ILE A 31 0.72 -2.57 8.15
CA ILE A 31 1.18 -1.58 9.11
C ILE A 31 2.53 -0.99 8.67
N SER A 32 3.46 -1.83 8.28
CA SER A 32 4.79 -1.40 7.83
C SER A 32 4.73 -0.53 6.58
N LEU A 33 3.86 -0.89 5.63
CA LEU A 33 3.63 -0.10 4.42
C LEU A 33 3.08 1.28 4.77
N GLU A 34 2.08 1.33 5.66
CA GLU A 34 1.45 2.59 6.04
C GLU A 34 2.40 3.54 6.76
N ARG A 35 3.38 2.97 7.46
CA ARG A 35 4.41 3.75 8.16
C ARG A 35 5.59 4.13 7.28
N GLY A 36 5.57 3.71 6.03
CA GLY A 36 6.67 3.99 5.11
C GLY A 36 7.95 3.23 5.38
N ARG A 37 7.89 2.17 6.19
CA ARG A 37 9.08 1.40 6.59
C ARG A 37 9.40 0.23 5.67
N TYR A 38 8.53 -0.04 4.72
CA TYR A 38 8.65 -1.20 3.87
C TYR A 38 8.29 -0.81 2.45
N LYS A 39 9.12 -1.22 1.50
CA LYS A 39 8.83 -0.99 0.07
C LYS A 39 8.11 -2.22 -0.46
N ALA A 40 6.90 -2.03 -0.95
CA ALA A 40 6.11 -3.13 -1.48
C ALA A 40 6.78 -3.74 -2.70
N SER A 41 6.67 -5.07 -2.83
CA SER A 41 7.03 -5.73 -4.09
C SER A 41 6.11 -5.22 -5.20
N LEU A 42 6.54 -5.39 -6.44
CA LEU A 42 5.71 -4.99 -7.58
C LEU A 42 4.35 -5.69 -7.57
N VAL A 43 4.35 -6.99 -7.26
CA VAL A 43 3.10 -7.77 -7.22
C VAL A 43 2.17 -7.26 -6.12
N LEU A 44 2.70 -7.00 -4.93
CA LEU A 44 1.88 -6.50 -3.82
C LEU A 44 1.33 -5.11 -4.14
N ALA A 45 2.16 -4.22 -4.69
CA ALA A 45 1.71 -2.89 -5.08
C ALA A 45 0.57 -2.98 -6.11
N HIS A 46 0.69 -3.88 -7.07
CA HIS A 46 -0.35 -4.12 -8.08
C HIS A 46 -1.66 -4.60 -7.44
N LYS A 47 -1.57 -5.56 -6.52
CA LYS A 47 -2.76 -6.08 -5.84
C LYS A 47 -3.48 -4.99 -5.03
N ILE A 48 -2.73 -4.16 -4.34
CA ILE A 48 -3.31 -3.05 -3.56
C ILE A 48 -3.97 -2.04 -4.50
N ALA A 49 -3.31 -1.71 -5.60
CA ALA A 49 -3.86 -0.79 -6.59
C ALA A 49 -5.17 -1.33 -7.18
N GLN A 50 -5.20 -2.61 -7.52
CA GLN A 50 -6.42 -3.26 -8.02
C GLN A 50 -7.54 -3.23 -6.99
N TYR A 51 -7.20 -3.47 -5.73
CA TYR A 51 -8.18 -3.47 -4.64
C TYR A 51 -8.92 -2.13 -4.55
N PHE A 52 -8.20 -1.03 -4.70
CA PHE A 52 -8.77 0.32 -4.65
C PHE A 52 -9.17 0.86 -6.03
N SER A 53 -8.98 0.10 -7.09
CA SER A 53 -9.27 0.53 -8.47
C SER A 53 -8.50 1.79 -8.87
N LEU A 54 -7.23 1.86 -8.48
CA LEU A 54 -6.35 2.98 -8.73
C LEU A 54 -5.05 2.51 -9.39
N ALA A 55 -4.28 3.45 -9.90
CA ALA A 55 -2.94 3.15 -10.38
C ALA A 55 -1.96 3.09 -9.20
N ILE A 56 -0.85 2.40 -9.37
CA ILE A 56 0.19 2.31 -8.33
C ILE A 56 0.63 3.70 -7.91
N GLU A 57 0.83 4.61 -8.85
CA GLU A 57 1.30 5.96 -8.59
C GLU A 57 0.29 6.81 -7.80
N ASP A 58 -0.97 6.41 -7.80
CA ASP A 58 -2.00 7.10 -7.01
C ASP A 58 -1.92 6.73 -5.52
N ILE A 59 -1.25 5.63 -5.21
CA ILE A 59 -1.18 5.08 -3.85
C ILE A 59 0.21 5.22 -3.26
N PHE A 60 1.24 4.91 -4.03
CA PHE A 60 2.62 4.93 -3.59
C PHE A 60 3.29 6.21 -4.10
N VAL A 61 3.80 7.01 -3.15
CA VAL A 61 4.47 8.26 -3.49
C VAL A 61 5.96 7.98 -3.60
N PHE A 62 6.48 8.06 -4.81
CA PHE A 62 7.90 7.84 -5.06
C PHE A 62 8.67 9.13 -4.85
N ASP A 63 9.66 9.09 -3.96
CA ASP A 63 10.55 10.22 -3.77
C ASP A 63 11.84 10.02 -4.58
N GLN A 64 12.74 10.99 -4.52
CA GLN A 64 13.98 10.94 -5.28
C GLN A 64 14.84 9.74 -4.86
N GLU A 65 14.82 9.37 -3.60
CA GLU A 65 15.58 8.25 -3.07
C GLU A 65 15.03 6.92 -3.60
N ASP A 66 13.71 6.80 -3.71
CA ASP A 66 13.08 5.61 -4.25
C ASP A 66 13.38 5.43 -5.74
N GLU A 67 13.51 6.52 -6.48
CA GLU A 67 13.76 6.51 -7.93
C GLU A 67 15.24 6.33 -8.27
N ASN A 68 16.11 6.59 -7.34
CA ASN A 68 17.55 6.61 -7.54
C ASN A 68 18.18 5.28 -7.11
N ILE A 69 17.99 4.25 -7.90
CA ILE A 69 18.52 2.92 -7.64
C ILE A 69 19.69 2.56 -8.53
#